data_59926b5029f9115db43f0b7ae26447f3
#
_entry.id   59926b5029f9115db43f0b7ae26447f3
#
_cell.length_a   1.000
_cell.length_b   1.000
_cell.length_c   1.000
_cell.angle_alpha   90.00
_cell.angle_beta   90.00
_cell.angle_gamma   90.00
#
_symmetry.space_group_name_H-M   'P 1'
#
loop_
_entity.id
_entity.type
_entity.pdbx_description
1 polymer ?
#
loop_
_entity_poly.entity_id
_entity_poly.type
_entity_poly.pdbx_seq_one_letter_code
_entity_poly.pdbx_strand_id
1 'polypeptide(L)'
;FFDKILVDAPCSGEGMFRKDEEAQRQWSEDNVALCESRQRRILADVWPALRQEGILIYSTCTFNRLENDGNVAWIEAELGAVCQTKEDVLGHKQGVLKTDMGYSLVPGLVEGEGQYCAVLRKTSDVVFRDVRSGGRKPAPKVKGNPVPKEAASLVSVPVVLRLRGNTVVAVPDRIASEVEMIEQELHVVAAGSALGTLKGNVLVPDADLSLSMILSDEAYPSVEVDRQTALAFLHRDNVVFPEAPKGYLLVRYQGHPLGFVKNLGNRCNSLHPQSRRIRMEIR
;
A
#
# COMPACT_ATOMS: atom_id res chain seq x y z
N PHE A 1 -0.11 12.23 -14.68
CA PHE A 1 0.96 12.05 -13.71
C PHE A 1 1.16 10.57 -13.36
N PHE A 2 0.14 9.89 -12.85
CA PHE A 2 0.22 8.48 -12.46
C PHE A 2 0.04 7.54 -13.66
N ASP A 3 0.84 6.48 -13.71
CA ASP A 3 0.69 5.40 -14.71
C ASP A 3 -0.53 4.54 -14.43
N LYS A 4 -0.84 4.32 -13.14
CA LYS A 4 -1.94 3.50 -12.68
C LYS A 4 -2.60 4.13 -11.46
N ILE A 5 -3.94 4.13 -11.45
CA ILE A 5 -4.76 4.55 -10.31
C ILE A 5 -5.71 3.41 -9.98
N LEU A 6 -5.76 3.04 -8.70
CA LEU A 6 -6.79 2.16 -8.16
C LEU A 6 -7.78 3.00 -7.37
N VAL A 7 -9.06 2.87 -7.71
CA VAL A 7 -10.17 3.47 -6.97
C VAL A 7 -11.02 2.34 -6.40
N ASP A 8 -10.85 2.07 -5.12
CA ASP A 8 -11.75 1.21 -4.33
C ASP A 8 -12.81 2.14 -3.73
N ALA A 9 -13.93 2.23 -4.41
CA ALA A 9 -14.89 3.31 -4.18
C ALA A 9 -15.85 3.00 -3.03
N PRO A 10 -16.20 4.00 -2.20
CA PRO A 10 -17.28 3.84 -1.23
C PRO A 10 -18.58 3.51 -1.98
N CYS A 11 -19.29 2.48 -1.55
CA CYS A 11 -20.43 1.92 -2.25
C CYS A 11 -21.58 1.56 -1.27
N SER A 12 -22.70 1.08 -1.81
CA SER A 12 -23.86 0.65 -1.01
C SER A 12 -23.58 -0.60 -0.16
N GLY A 13 -22.48 -1.31 -0.42
CA GLY A 13 -21.91 -2.31 0.48
C GLY A 13 -22.64 -3.66 0.50
N GLU A 14 -23.28 -4.07 -0.58
CA GLU A 14 -24.04 -5.34 -0.66
C GLU A 14 -23.15 -6.57 -0.35
N GLY A 15 -21.87 -6.52 -0.69
CA GLY A 15 -20.90 -7.57 -0.35
C GLY A 15 -20.63 -7.70 1.15
N MET A 16 -20.97 -6.69 1.95
CA MET A 16 -20.78 -6.70 3.40
C MET A 16 -21.98 -7.29 4.17
N PHE A 17 -23.09 -7.54 3.51
CA PHE A 17 -24.34 -7.98 4.16
C PHE A 17 -24.21 -9.24 5.02
N ARG A 18 -23.24 -10.09 4.70
CA ARG A 18 -22.98 -11.30 5.49
C ARG A 18 -22.31 -11.01 6.83
N LYS A 19 -21.55 -9.92 6.93
CA LYS A 19 -20.76 -9.55 8.11
C LYS A 19 -21.36 -8.43 8.92
N ASP A 20 -22.09 -7.54 8.28
CA ASP A 20 -22.51 -6.27 8.83
C ASP A 20 -24.00 -6.08 8.64
N GLU A 21 -24.75 -6.31 9.71
CA GLU A 21 -26.21 -6.10 9.74
C GLU A 21 -26.55 -4.61 9.54
N GLU A 22 -25.67 -3.68 9.93
CA GLU A 22 -25.90 -2.26 9.74
C GLU A 22 -25.83 -1.89 8.26
N ALA A 23 -24.95 -2.52 7.48
CA ALA A 23 -24.91 -2.36 6.03
C ALA A 23 -26.24 -2.78 5.38
N GLN A 24 -26.88 -3.85 5.87
CA GLN A 24 -28.21 -4.25 5.40
C GLN A 24 -29.29 -3.22 5.73
N ARG A 25 -29.26 -2.64 6.94
CA ARG A 25 -30.26 -1.65 7.39
C ARG A 25 -30.14 -0.32 6.66
N GLN A 26 -28.92 0.07 6.31
CA GLN A 26 -28.65 1.33 5.61
C GLN A 26 -28.86 1.24 4.10
N TRP A 27 -28.97 0.04 3.56
CA TRP A 27 -29.16 -0.15 2.13
C TRP A 27 -30.56 0.30 1.68
N SER A 28 -30.61 1.06 0.63
CA SER A 28 -31.83 1.49 -0.07
C SER A 28 -31.49 1.87 -1.50
N GLU A 29 -32.47 1.94 -2.38
CA GLU A 29 -32.29 2.43 -3.75
C GLU A 29 -31.78 3.87 -3.79
N ASP A 30 -32.25 4.72 -2.87
CA ASP A 30 -31.78 6.10 -2.71
C ASP A 30 -30.30 6.14 -2.30
N ASN A 31 -29.88 5.25 -1.40
CA ASN A 31 -28.47 5.13 -0.99
C ASN A 31 -27.59 4.64 -2.14
N VAL A 32 -28.08 3.72 -2.97
CA VAL A 32 -27.39 3.26 -4.19
C VAL A 32 -27.17 4.45 -5.15
N ALA A 33 -28.22 5.24 -5.42
CA ALA A 33 -28.11 6.42 -6.30
C ALA A 33 -27.15 7.49 -5.73
N LEU A 34 -27.15 7.68 -4.41
CA LEU A 34 -26.21 8.57 -3.73
C LEU A 34 -24.76 8.08 -3.86
N CYS A 35 -24.54 6.77 -3.69
CA CYS A 35 -23.23 6.14 -3.85
C CYS A 35 -22.73 6.25 -5.30
N GLU A 36 -23.57 5.95 -6.27
CA GLU A 36 -23.26 6.12 -7.70
C GLU A 36 -22.78 7.54 -8.01
N SER A 37 -23.54 8.53 -7.60
CA SER A 37 -23.21 9.96 -7.79
C SER A 37 -21.87 10.33 -7.11
N ARG A 38 -21.64 9.85 -5.90
CA ARG A 38 -20.36 10.05 -5.17
C ARG A 38 -19.19 9.42 -5.89
N GLN A 39 -19.36 8.20 -6.39
CA GLN A 39 -18.35 7.46 -7.13
C GLN A 39 -17.97 8.20 -8.42
N ARG A 40 -18.93 8.69 -9.19
CA ARG A 40 -18.69 9.50 -10.40
C ARG A 40 -17.89 10.76 -10.09
N ARG A 41 -18.18 11.43 -8.99
CA ARG A 41 -17.41 12.60 -8.55
C ARG A 41 -15.97 12.23 -8.21
N ILE A 42 -15.75 11.15 -7.44
CA ILE A 42 -14.39 10.66 -7.12
C ILE A 42 -13.63 10.32 -8.40
N LEU A 43 -14.27 9.63 -9.33
CA LEU A 43 -13.68 9.24 -10.61
C LEU A 43 -13.31 10.47 -11.46
N ALA A 44 -14.19 11.47 -11.55
CA ALA A 44 -13.90 12.71 -12.23
C ALA A 44 -12.75 13.50 -11.60
N ASP A 45 -12.69 13.53 -10.26
CA ASP A 45 -11.65 14.26 -9.51
C ASP A 45 -10.26 13.62 -9.69
N VAL A 46 -10.17 12.28 -9.74
CA VAL A 46 -8.88 11.59 -9.90
C VAL A 46 -8.45 11.46 -11.36
N TRP A 47 -9.38 11.57 -12.31
CA TRP A 47 -9.12 11.37 -13.74
C TRP A 47 -8.01 12.24 -14.34
N PRO A 48 -7.93 13.54 -14.01
CA PRO A 48 -6.83 14.39 -14.48
C PRO A 48 -5.44 13.94 -14.01
N ALA A 49 -5.36 13.26 -12.86
CA ALA A 49 -4.09 12.77 -12.32
C ALA A 49 -3.57 11.52 -13.05
N LEU A 50 -4.44 10.77 -13.76
CA LEU A 50 -4.04 9.64 -14.58
C LEU A 50 -3.48 10.15 -15.92
N ARG A 51 -2.27 9.69 -16.31
CA ARG A 51 -1.69 10.05 -17.59
C ARG A 51 -2.49 9.44 -18.77
N GLN A 52 -2.31 9.99 -19.95
CA GLN A 52 -2.77 9.34 -21.19
C GLN A 52 -2.16 7.94 -21.30
N GLU A 53 -2.90 6.97 -21.82
CA GLU A 53 -2.57 5.54 -21.85
C GLU A 53 -2.38 4.91 -20.46
N GLY A 54 -2.65 5.65 -19.37
CA GLY A 54 -2.64 5.14 -18.00
C GLY A 54 -3.83 4.22 -17.73
N ILE A 55 -3.69 3.40 -16.69
CA ILE A 55 -4.67 2.39 -16.31
C ILE A 55 -5.41 2.82 -15.05
N LEU A 56 -6.74 2.88 -15.14
CA LEU A 56 -7.64 2.96 -13.99
C LEU A 56 -8.13 1.56 -13.65
N ILE A 57 -7.99 1.17 -12.38
CA ILE A 57 -8.65 0.00 -11.81
C ILE A 57 -9.77 0.53 -10.93
N TYR A 58 -11.01 0.20 -11.27
CA TYR A 58 -12.18 0.59 -10.51
C TYR A 58 -12.73 -0.63 -9.77
N SER A 59 -12.97 -0.49 -8.47
CA SER A 59 -13.53 -1.57 -7.65
C SER A 59 -14.57 -1.06 -6.65
N THR A 60 -15.49 -1.94 -6.30
CA THR A 60 -16.50 -1.75 -5.26
C THR A 60 -16.75 -3.05 -4.51
N CYS A 61 -17.29 -2.98 -3.31
CA CYS A 61 -17.79 -4.14 -2.57
C CYS A 61 -19.32 -4.31 -2.71
N THR A 62 -19.91 -3.89 -3.83
CA THR A 62 -21.33 -4.07 -4.12
C THR A 62 -21.55 -4.90 -5.37
N PHE A 63 -22.76 -5.42 -5.58
CA PHE A 63 -23.17 -6.16 -6.78
C PHE A 63 -24.10 -5.33 -7.66
N ASN A 64 -24.44 -4.13 -7.24
CA ASN A 64 -25.40 -3.27 -7.92
C ASN A 64 -24.86 -2.81 -9.28
N ARG A 65 -25.68 -2.97 -10.30
CA ARG A 65 -25.30 -2.64 -11.68
C ARG A 65 -25.06 -1.13 -11.89
N LEU A 66 -25.80 -0.26 -11.18
CA LEU A 66 -25.64 1.19 -11.33
C LEU A 66 -24.28 1.65 -10.86
N GLU A 67 -23.84 1.12 -9.72
CA GLU A 67 -22.54 1.45 -9.13
C GLU A 67 -21.37 0.76 -9.84
N ASN A 68 -21.60 -0.35 -10.54
CA ASN A 68 -20.59 -1.17 -11.21
C ASN A 68 -20.52 -0.88 -12.71
N ASP A 69 -21.16 -1.70 -13.53
CA ASP A 69 -21.12 -1.57 -14.99
C ASP A 69 -21.64 -0.22 -15.47
N GLY A 70 -22.61 0.38 -14.77
CA GLY A 70 -23.14 1.71 -15.06
C GLY A 70 -22.09 2.81 -14.92
N ASN A 71 -21.28 2.76 -13.86
CA ASN A 71 -20.19 3.71 -13.70
C ASN A 71 -19.05 3.47 -14.68
N VAL A 72 -18.74 2.22 -15.01
CA VAL A 72 -17.72 1.91 -16.02
C VAL A 72 -18.16 2.42 -17.41
N ALA A 73 -19.42 2.23 -17.80
CA ALA A 73 -19.97 2.77 -19.03
C ALA A 73 -19.94 4.31 -19.04
N TRP A 74 -20.23 4.95 -17.90
CA TRP A 74 -20.13 6.40 -17.75
C TRP A 74 -18.68 6.90 -17.91
N ILE A 75 -17.67 6.19 -17.34
CA ILE A 75 -16.25 6.54 -17.54
C ILE A 75 -15.86 6.46 -19.01
N GLU A 76 -16.31 5.44 -19.75
CA GLU A 76 -16.05 5.35 -21.20
C GLU A 76 -16.65 6.54 -21.95
N ALA A 77 -17.91 6.87 -21.65
CA ALA A 77 -18.66 7.91 -22.37
C ALA A 77 -18.19 9.34 -22.05
N GLU A 78 -17.98 9.65 -20.76
CA GLU A 78 -17.79 11.02 -20.30
C GLU A 78 -16.32 11.40 -20.05
N LEU A 79 -15.47 10.42 -19.67
CA LEU A 79 -14.08 10.70 -19.33
C LEU A 79 -13.09 10.31 -20.43
N GLY A 80 -13.52 9.58 -21.45
CA GLY A 80 -12.67 9.14 -22.56
C GLY A 80 -11.75 8.01 -22.16
N ALA A 81 -12.33 6.84 -21.95
CA ALA A 81 -11.63 5.60 -21.65
C ALA A 81 -12.05 4.46 -22.57
N VAL A 82 -11.26 3.40 -22.58
CA VAL A 82 -11.61 2.10 -23.16
C VAL A 82 -11.56 1.05 -22.05
N CYS A 83 -12.68 0.39 -21.82
CA CYS A 83 -12.75 -0.70 -20.83
C CYS A 83 -12.03 -1.94 -21.37
N GLN A 84 -10.96 -2.34 -20.67
CA GLN A 84 -10.14 -3.51 -21.03
C GLN A 84 -10.79 -4.82 -20.58
N THR A 85 -11.68 -4.76 -19.60
CA THR A 85 -12.41 -5.92 -19.06
C THR A 85 -13.77 -6.13 -19.70
N LYS A 86 -14.13 -5.36 -20.73
CA LYS A 86 -15.36 -5.56 -21.52
C LYS A 86 -15.35 -6.90 -22.23
N GLU A 87 -14.20 -7.28 -22.77
CA GLU A 87 -13.95 -8.63 -23.24
C GLU A 87 -13.49 -9.52 -22.09
N ASP A 88 -13.70 -10.83 -22.20
CA ASP A 88 -13.25 -11.77 -21.16
C ASP A 88 -11.75 -12.04 -21.27
N VAL A 89 -10.96 -11.20 -20.59
CA VAL A 89 -9.49 -11.32 -20.57
C VAL A 89 -8.96 -12.35 -19.56
N LEU A 90 -9.80 -12.77 -18.59
CA LEU A 90 -9.41 -13.75 -17.57
C LEU A 90 -9.75 -15.19 -17.99
N GLY A 91 -10.68 -15.36 -18.94
CA GLY A 91 -11.29 -16.65 -19.22
C GLY A 91 -12.06 -17.22 -18.05
N HIS A 92 -12.53 -18.44 -18.18
CA HIS A 92 -13.28 -19.08 -17.10
C HIS A 92 -12.41 -19.28 -15.85
N LYS A 93 -12.77 -18.61 -14.75
CA LYS A 93 -12.19 -18.80 -13.44
C LYS A 93 -13.30 -19.14 -12.44
N GLN A 94 -13.09 -20.20 -11.68
CA GLN A 94 -14.06 -20.63 -10.69
C GLN A 94 -14.36 -19.48 -9.71
N GLY A 95 -15.65 -19.17 -9.54
CA GLY A 95 -16.13 -18.14 -8.63
C GLY A 95 -16.01 -16.70 -9.13
N VAL A 96 -15.46 -16.47 -10.30
CA VAL A 96 -15.39 -15.15 -10.93
C VAL A 96 -16.47 -15.07 -12.00
N LEU A 97 -17.43 -14.16 -11.84
CA LEU A 97 -18.50 -13.92 -12.79
C LEU A 97 -18.15 -12.76 -13.71
N LYS A 98 -18.16 -13.00 -15.02
CA LYS A 98 -18.05 -11.94 -16.01
C LYS A 98 -19.36 -11.14 -16.03
N THR A 99 -19.25 -9.80 -15.91
CA THR A 99 -20.35 -8.85 -16.15
C THR A 99 -20.23 -8.21 -17.52
N ASP A 100 -21.08 -7.25 -17.87
CA ASP A 100 -21.00 -6.55 -19.16
C ASP A 100 -19.66 -5.79 -19.30
N MET A 101 -19.15 -5.21 -18.22
CA MET A 101 -17.97 -4.33 -18.25
C MET A 101 -16.79 -4.83 -17.41
N GLY A 102 -17.01 -5.74 -16.46
CA GLY A 102 -16.00 -6.15 -15.50
C GLY A 102 -16.15 -7.58 -15.02
N TYR A 103 -15.75 -7.78 -13.79
CA TYR A 103 -15.82 -9.07 -13.09
C TYR A 103 -16.37 -8.88 -11.68
N SER A 104 -17.23 -9.81 -11.27
CA SER A 104 -17.72 -9.90 -9.90
C SER A 104 -17.25 -11.19 -9.24
N LEU A 105 -16.68 -11.05 -8.02
CA LEU A 105 -16.39 -12.14 -7.12
C LEU A 105 -17.54 -12.24 -6.13
N VAL A 106 -18.26 -13.36 -6.16
CA VAL A 106 -19.51 -13.50 -5.41
C VAL A 106 -19.31 -14.42 -4.21
N PRO A 107 -19.74 -14.02 -3.00
CA PRO A 107 -19.70 -14.86 -1.82
C PRO A 107 -20.38 -16.21 -2.05
N GLY A 108 -19.76 -17.28 -1.57
CA GLY A 108 -20.22 -18.65 -1.81
C GLY A 108 -19.67 -19.31 -3.08
N LEU A 109 -19.22 -18.52 -4.05
CA LEU A 109 -18.45 -19.01 -5.21
C LEU A 109 -16.95 -18.81 -5.00
N VAL A 110 -16.56 -17.82 -4.22
CA VAL A 110 -15.18 -17.55 -3.78
C VAL A 110 -15.11 -17.47 -2.27
N GLU A 111 -13.93 -17.72 -1.70
CA GLU A 111 -13.66 -17.42 -0.30
C GLU A 111 -13.44 -15.92 -0.15
N GLY A 112 -14.43 -15.19 0.34
CA GLY A 112 -14.38 -13.74 0.50
C GLY A 112 -15.75 -13.11 0.65
N GLU A 113 -15.75 -11.76 0.67
CA GLU A 113 -16.99 -11.00 0.94
C GLU A 113 -17.68 -10.54 -0.33
N GLY A 114 -17.02 -10.45 -1.40
CA GLY A 114 -17.54 -9.93 -2.65
C GLY A 114 -16.84 -8.68 -3.10
N GLN A 115 -16.55 -8.63 -4.37
CA GLN A 115 -15.84 -7.52 -4.98
C GLN A 115 -16.22 -7.42 -6.46
N TYR A 116 -16.41 -6.22 -6.94
CA TYR A 116 -16.44 -5.92 -8.36
C TYR A 116 -15.12 -5.29 -8.78
N CYS A 117 -14.67 -5.56 -9.99
CA CYS A 117 -13.48 -4.96 -10.56
C CYS A 117 -13.61 -4.75 -12.06
N ALA A 118 -13.23 -3.58 -12.53
CA ALA A 118 -13.06 -3.27 -13.95
C ALA A 118 -11.75 -2.54 -14.20
N VAL A 119 -11.14 -2.77 -15.35
CA VAL A 119 -9.88 -2.16 -15.79
C VAL A 119 -10.13 -1.31 -17.02
N LEU A 120 -9.76 -0.04 -16.95
CA LEU A 120 -9.96 0.92 -18.04
C LEU A 120 -8.62 1.57 -18.42
N ARG A 121 -8.44 1.84 -19.70
CA ARG A 121 -7.31 2.59 -20.24
C ARG A 121 -7.79 3.98 -20.66
N LYS A 122 -7.13 5.02 -20.18
CA LYS A 122 -7.41 6.40 -20.55
C LYS A 122 -6.97 6.67 -21.98
N THR A 123 -7.87 7.14 -22.82
CA THR A 123 -7.60 7.52 -24.20
C THR A 123 -7.66 9.03 -24.45
N SER A 124 -8.30 9.77 -23.53
CA SER A 124 -8.42 11.22 -23.64
C SER A 124 -7.10 11.94 -23.44
N ASP A 125 -6.82 12.93 -24.29
CA ASP A 125 -5.72 13.87 -24.09
C ASP A 125 -6.11 14.88 -23.01
N VAL A 126 -5.61 14.68 -21.79
CA VAL A 126 -5.63 15.74 -20.79
C VAL A 126 -4.35 16.53 -20.94
N VAL A 127 -4.45 17.73 -21.49
CA VAL A 127 -3.36 18.71 -21.43
C VAL A 127 -3.20 19.10 -19.95
N PHE A 128 -2.19 18.54 -19.28
CA PHE A 128 -1.76 19.07 -18.02
C PHE A 128 -1.35 20.53 -18.27
N ARG A 129 -2.14 21.49 -17.79
CA ARG A 129 -1.57 22.81 -17.55
C ARG A 129 -0.50 22.59 -16.51
N ASP A 130 0.74 22.80 -16.96
CA ASP A 130 1.89 22.88 -16.06
C ASP A 130 1.51 23.89 -14.97
N VAL A 131 1.10 23.39 -13.82
CA VAL A 131 0.86 24.22 -12.65
C VAL A 131 2.26 24.63 -12.23
N ARG A 132 2.74 25.72 -12.87
CA ARG A 132 3.97 26.37 -12.45
C ARG A 132 3.85 26.56 -10.95
N SER A 133 4.61 25.82 -10.21
CA SER A 133 4.73 25.92 -8.78
C SER A 133 4.91 27.40 -8.44
N GLY A 134 3.79 28.06 -8.06
CA GLY A 134 3.84 29.41 -7.54
C GLY A 134 4.72 29.35 -6.30
N GLY A 135 5.94 29.82 -6.45
CA GLY A 135 7.08 29.76 -5.54
C GLY A 135 6.75 29.67 -4.06
N ARG A 136 6.38 28.52 -3.56
CA ARG A 136 6.50 28.21 -2.15
C ARG A 136 7.98 28.09 -1.85
N LYS A 137 8.48 28.93 -0.96
CA LYS A 137 9.86 28.86 -0.48
C LYS A 137 10.11 27.43 0.00
N PRO A 138 11.24 26.82 -0.42
CA PRO A 138 11.60 25.49 0.06
C PRO A 138 11.52 25.49 1.58
N ALA A 139 10.92 24.43 2.13
CA ALA A 139 10.82 24.25 3.57
C ALA A 139 12.19 24.45 4.20
N PRO A 140 12.29 25.15 5.34
CA PRO A 140 13.58 25.44 5.96
C PRO A 140 14.31 24.13 6.18
N LYS A 141 15.55 24.04 5.68
CA LYS A 141 16.42 22.88 5.94
C LYS A 141 16.50 22.69 7.44
N VAL A 142 15.83 21.66 7.94
CA VAL A 142 15.94 21.26 9.33
C VAL A 142 17.41 20.95 9.58
N LYS A 143 18.07 21.69 10.48
CA LYS A 143 19.40 21.36 10.99
C LYS A 143 19.29 20.08 11.78
N GLY A 144 19.28 18.93 11.11
CA GLY A 144 19.34 17.59 11.68
C GLY A 144 20.77 17.06 11.65
N ASN A 145 21.06 16.06 12.46
CA ASN A 145 22.28 15.30 12.33
C ASN A 145 22.44 14.79 10.90
N PRO A 146 23.64 14.79 10.31
CA PRO A 146 23.83 14.27 8.97
C PRO A 146 23.37 12.81 8.92
N VAL A 147 22.68 12.44 7.83
CA VAL A 147 22.29 11.04 7.59
C VAL A 147 23.57 10.18 7.59
N PRO A 148 23.64 9.09 8.36
CA PRO A 148 24.80 8.21 8.38
C PRO A 148 25.08 7.69 6.96
N LYS A 149 26.34 7.75 6.54
CA LYS A 149 26.74 7.27 5.21
C LYS A 149 26.42 5.79 5.00
N GLU A 150 26.46 5.02 6.08
CA GLU A 150 26.17 3.59 6.13
C GLU A 150 24.69 3.30 5.86
N ALA A 151 23.79 4.27 5.99
CA ALA A 151 22.38 4.07 5.71
C ALA A 151 22.10 3.70 4.23
N ALA A 152 22.96 4.14 3.31
CA ALA A 152 22.83 3.80 1.89
C ALA A 152 23.12 2.32 1.60
N SER A 153 24.01 1.67 2.38
CA SER A 153 24.33 0.24 2.21
C SER A 153 23.25 -0.71 2.74
N LEU A 154 22.25 -0.18 3.44
CA LEU A 154 21.12 -0.97 3.93
C LEU A 154 20.11 -1.33 2.83
N VAL A 155 20.24 -0.73 1.66
CA VAL A 155 19.28 -0.89 0.56
C VAL A 155 19.96 -1.35 -0.72
N SER A 156 19.22 -2.12 -1.51
CA SER A 156 19.70 -2.78 -2.74
C SER A 156 19.53 -1.95 -4.02
N VAL A 157 18.92 -0.75 -3.89
CA VAL A 157 18.64 0.14 -5.02
C VAL A 157 19.18 1.55 -4.75
N PRO A 158 19.49 2.34 -5.78
CA PRO A 158 19.82 3.75 -5.61
C PRO A 158 18.68 4.52 -4.94
N VAL A 159 19.01 5.30 -3.91
CA VAL A 159 18.01 6.04 -3.11
C VAL A 159 18.51 7.45 -2.77
N VAL A 160 17.57 8.36 -2.63
CA VAL A 160 17.75 9.63 -1.93
C VAL A 160 17.38 9.41 -0.46
N LEU A 161 18.35 9.64 0.42
CA LEU A 161 18.15 9.56 1.86
C LEU A 161 17.67 10.91 2.41
N ARG A 162 16.63 10.87 3.21
CA ARG A 162 16.04 12.06 3.85
C ARG A 162 15.88 11.81 5.35
N LEU A 163 15.99 12.87 6.14
CA LEU A 163 15.73 12.83 7.57
C LEU A 163 14.36 13.46 7.85
N ARG A 164 13.45 12.68 8.43
CA ARG A 164 12.16 13.15 8.94
C ARG A 164 12.17 13.06 10.47
N GLY A 165 12.36 14.18 11.14
CA GLY A 165 12.68 14.17 12.57
C GLY A 165 13.98 13.40 12.81
N ASN A 166 13.91 12.29 13.55
CA ASN A 166 15.05 11.40 13.78
C ASN A 166 14.99 10.13 12.89
N THR A 167 14.01 9.99 12.02
CA THR A 167 13.86 8.82 11.16
C THR A 167 14.56 9.05 9.83
N VAL A 168 15.45 8.14 9.46
CA VAL A 168 16.06 8.09 8.14
C VAL A 168 15.10 7.38 7.19
N VAL A 169 14.72 8.05 6.12
CA VAL A 169 13.82 7.53 5.09
C VAL A 169 14.55 7.44 3.77
N ALA A 170 14.42 6.32 3.08
CA ALA A 170 14.94 6.09 1.74
C ALA A 170 13.81 6.22 0.71
N VAL A 171 14.00 7.08 -0.27
CA VAL A 171 13.12 7.20 -1.42
C VAL A 171 13.90 6.73 -2.64
N PRO A 172 13.39 5.77 -3.45
CA PRO A 172 14.07 5.36 -4.68
C PRO A 172 14.37 6.56 -5.58
N ASP A 173 15.61 6.65 -6.06
CA ASP A 173 16.12 7.80 -6.82
C ASP A 173 15.23 8.11 -8.03
N ARG A 174 14.75 7.06 -8.70
CA ARG A 174 13.88 7.16 -9.91
C ARG A 174 12.56 7.92 -9.71
N ILE A 175 12.09 8.08 -8.45
CA ILE A 175 10.82 8.76 -8.12
C ILE A 175 11.03 9.87 -7.08
N ALA A 176 12.26 10.23 -6.78
CA ALA A 176 12.55 11.16 -5.70
C ALA A 176 12.05 12.59 -6.00
N SER A 177 12.08 13.00 -7.26
CA SER A 177 11.56 14.29 -7.73
C SER A 177 10.05 14.37 -7.65
N GLU A 178 9.35 13.30 -8.05
CA GLU A 178 7.89 13.21 -8.00
C GLU A 178 7.39 13.19 -6.55
N VAL A 179 8.07 12.44 -5.68
CA VAL A 179 7.75 12.43 -4.25
C VAL A 179 7.95 13.82 -3.64
N GLU A 180 9.04 14.53 -3.99
CA GLU A 180 9.28 15.87 -3.50
C GLU A 180 8.21 16.86 -3.96
N MET A 181 7.78 16.76 -5.21
CA MET A 181 6.70 17.60 -5.75
C MET A 181 5.37 17.34 -5.00
N ILE A 182 5.02 16.06 -4.76
CA ILE A 182 3.82 15.70 -4.01
C ILE A 182 3.88 16.23 -2.57
N GLU A 183 5.04 16.12 -1.92
CA GLU A 183 5.23 16.61 -0.54
C GLU A 183 5.11 18.13 -0.41
N GLN A 184 5.36 18.87 -1.49
CA GLN A 184 5.17 20.32 -1.50
C GLN A 184 3.70 20.73 -1.62
N GLU A 185 2.88 19.94 -2.29
CA GLU A 185 1.49 20.28 -2.61
C GLU A 185 0.48 19.57 -1.67
N LEU A 186 0.81 18.38 -1.18
CA LEU A 186 -0.10 17.54 -0.40
C LEU A 186 0.43 17.27 1.01
N HIS A 187 -0.51 16.98 1.93
CA HIS A 187 -0.16 16.44 3.23
C HIS A 187 0.16 14.94 3.10
N VAL A 188 1.44 14.62 2.93
CA VAL A 188 1.89 13.25 2.77
C VAL A 188 2.07 12.57 4.13
N VAL A 189 1.29 11.52 4.38
CA VAL A 189 1.35 10.74 5.63
C VAL A 189 2.63 9.90 5.68
N ALA A 190 2.97 9.22 4.57
CA ALA A 190 4.17 8.42 4.45
C ALA A 190 4.69 8.44 3.01
N ALA A 191 6.00 8.49 2.83
CA ALA A 191 6.65 8.32 1.55
C ALA A 191 8.03 7.71 1.74
N GLY A 192 8.38 6.75 0.86
CA GLY A 192 9.61 5.98 0.97
C GLY A 192 9.57 4.92 2.06
N SER A 193 10.71 4.29 2.32
CA SER A 193 10.89 3.27 3.37
C SER A 193 11.64 3.84 4.55
N ALA A 194 11.09 3.70 5.76
CA ALA A 194 11.79 4.06 6.98
C ALA A 194 12.93 3.06 7.23
N LEU A 195 14.17 3.52 7.15
CA LEU A 195 15.34 2.66 7.39
C LEU A 195 15.59 2.46 8.88
N GLY A 196 15.33 3.47 9.68
CA GLY A 196 15.55 3.43 11.11
C GLY A 196 15.50 4.80 11.76
N THR A 197 15.55 4.78 13.09
CA THR A 197 15.56 6.00 13.90
C THR A 197 16.94 6.23 14.50
N LEU A 198 17.46 7.44 14.39
CA LEU A 198 18.71 7.85 14.99
C LEU A 198 18.56 8.01 16.51
N LYS A 199 19.37 7.28 17.25
CA LYS A 199 19.57 7.45 18.71
C LYS A 199 21.03 7.80 18.95
N GLY A 200 21.32 9.10 19.08
CA GLY A 200 22.69 9.59 18.98
C GLY A 200 23.27 9.30 17.59
N ASN A 201 24.40 8.58 17.56
CA ASN A 201 25.05 8.18 16.31
C ASN A 201 24.65 6.76 15.83
N VAL A 202 23.73 6.09 16.52
CA VAL A 202 23.30 4.73 16.18
C VAL A 202 21.97 4.77 15.45
N LEU A 203 21.92 4.16 14.28
CA LEU A 203 20.68 3.91 13.55
C LEU A 203 20.04 2.62 14.11
N VAL A 204 18.89 2.77 14.76
CA VAL A 204 18.06 1.65 15.21
C VAL A 204 17.14 1.27 14.05
N PRO A 205 17.24 0.05 13.49
CA PRO A 205 16.45 -0.32 12.32
C PRO A 205 14.96 -0.26 12.58
N ASP A 206 14.22 0.24 11.60
CA ASP A 206 12.77 0.28 11.64
C ASP A 206 12.19 -1.07 11.22
N ALA A 207 11.04 -1.42 11.78
CA ALA A 207 10.34 -2.65 11.39
C ALA A 207 9.90 -2.61 9.91
N ASP A 208 9.59 -1.42 9.37
CA ASP A 208 9.20 -1.27 7.97
C ASP A 208 10.35 -1.62 7.02
N LEU A 209 11.60 -1.40 7.42
CA LEU A 209 12.74 -1.80 6.62
C LEU A 209 12.78 -3.31 6.39
N SER A 210 12.45 -4.12 7.40
CA SER A 210 12.45 -5.58 7.25
C SER A 210 11.44 -6.08 6.22
N LEU A 211 10.35 -5.34 6.03
CA LEU A 211 9.28 -5.68 5.07
C LEU A 211 9.45 -4.96 3.72
N SER A 212 10.47 -4.12 3.61
CA SER A 212 10.69 -3.35 2.40
C SER A 212 11.41 -4.17 1.33
N MET A 213 10.92 -4.10 0.10
CA MET A 213 11.54 -4.77 -1.05
C MET A 213 12.92 -4.20 -1.41
N ILE A 214 13.29 -3.04 -0.85
CA ILE A 214 14.59 -2.43 -1.09
C ILE A 214 15.64 -2.81 -0.04
N LEU A 215 15.30 -3.60 1.00
CA LEU A 215 16.28 -4.07 1.96
C LEU A 215 17.36 -4.89 1.26
N SER A 216 18.61 -4.56 1.49
CA SER A 216 19.74 -5.37 1.03
C SER A 216 19.84 -6.65 1.86
N ASP A 217 20.04 -7.79 1.21
CA ASP A 217 20.21 -9.07 1.91
C ASP A 217 21.45 -9.10 2.83
N GLU A 218 22.44 -8.26 2.53
CA GLU A 218 23.69 -8.15 3.29
C GLU A 218 23.65 -7.07 4.38
N ALA A 219 22.53 -6.33 4.49
CA ALA A 219 22.42 -5.17 5.40
C ALA A 219 22.56 -5.56 6.87
N TYR A 220 22.07 -6.72 7.26
CA TYR A 220 22.09 -7.21 8.63
C TYR A 220 22.35 -8.71 8.68
N PRO A 221 23.09 -9.21 9.69
CA PRO A 221 23.09 -10.63 9.98
C PRO A 221 21.67 -11.12 10.15
N SER A 222 21.37 -12.32 9.63
CA SER A 222 20.04 -12.90 9.71
C SER A 222 20.03 -14.24 10.43
N VAL A 223 18.89 -14.60 10.98
CA VAL A 223 18.64 -15.91 11.58
C VAL A 223 17.35 -16.47 10.98
N GLU A 224 17.48 -17.69 10.42
CA GLU A 224 16.32 -18.44 9.94
C GLU A 224 15.72 -19.20 11.12
N VAL A 225 14.41 -19.12 11.29
CA VAL A 225 13.70 -19.72 12.42
C VAL A 225 12.63 -20.71 11.97
N ASP A 226 12.26 -21.62 12.84
CA ASP A 226 11.11 -22.48 12.66
C ASP A 226 9.78 -21.73 12.84
N ARG A 227 8.67 -22.41 12.50
CA ARG A 227 7.33 -21.82 12.61
C ARG A 227 6.99 -21.39 14.04
N GLN A 228 7.36 -22.19 15.05
CA GLN A 228 7.04 -21.89 16.42
C GLN A 228 7.76 -20.61 16.92
N THR A 229 9.06 -20.52 16.61
CA THR A 229 9.86 -19.33 16.94
C THR A 229 9.39 -18.10 16.16
N ALA A 230 8.98 -18.25 14.87
CA ALA A 230 8.43 -17.18 14.06
C ALA A 230 7.13 -16.62 14.69
N LEU A 231 6.22 -17.50 15.10
CA LEU A 231 5.00 -17.10 15.78
C LEU A 231 5.28 -16.43 17.13
N ALA A 232 6.20 -16.97 17.93
CA ALA A 232 6.62 -16.36 19.19
C ALA A 232 7.20 -14.94 18.98
N PHE A 233 8.04 -14.76 17.94
CA PHE A 233 8.55 -13.43 17.57
C PHE A 233 7.42 -12.46 17.19
N LEU A 234 6.46 -12.89 16.34
CA LEU A 234 5.33 -12.06 15.91
C LEU A 234 4.33 -11.79 17.05
N HIS A 235 4.20 -12.68 18.02
CA HIS A 235 3.43 -12.48 19.24
C HIS A 235 4.15 -11.58 20.24
N ARG A 236 5.46 -11.33 20.03
CA ARG A 236 6.40 -10.60 20.91
C ARG A 236 6.75 -11.35 22.18
N ASP A 237 6.71 -12.65 22.14
CA ASP A 237 7.26 -13.49 23.20
C ASP A 237 8.80 -13.42 23.20
N ASN A 238 9.38 -13.93 24.28
CA ASN A 238 10.83 -13.91 24.42
C ASN A 238 11.46 -14.94 23.47
N VAL A 239 12.28 -14.47 22.55
CA VAL A 239 13.11 -15.32 21.68
C VAL A 239 14.57 -15.07 21.97
N VAL A 240 15.41 -16.09 21.87
CA VAL A 240 16.86 -16.01 22.12
C VAL A 240 17.65 -16.68 21.02
N PHE A 241 18.75 -16.05 20.63
CA PHE A 241 19.65 -16.52 19.58
C PHE A 241 21.09 -16.49 20.07
N PRO A 242 21.49 -17.42 20.97
CA PRO A 242 22.79 -17.38 21.64
C PRO A 242 23.97 -17.55 20.68
N GLU A 243 23.78 -18.33 19.61
CA GLU A 243 24.80 -18.62 18.59
C GLU A 243 24.93 -17.52 17.53
N ALA A 244 23.94 -16.60 17.47
CA ALA A 244 23.96 -15.51 16.50
C ALA A 244 24.79 -14.32 17.00
N PRO A 245 25.35 -13.49 16.11
CA PRO A 245 26.11 -12.31 16.48
C PRO A 245 25.30 -11.35 17.36
N LYS A 246 25.98 -10.69 18.32
CA LYS A 246 25.37 -9.59 19.09
C LYS A 246 25.12 -8.38 18.18
N GLY A 247 24.03 -7.67 18.41
CA GLY A 247 23.63 -6.52 17.62
C GLY A 247 22.26 -6.67 17.02
N TYR A 248 21.98 -5.94 15.95
CA TYR A 248 20.71 -6.07 15.22
C TYR A 248 20.74 -7.30 14.32
N LEU A 249 19.72 -8.16 14.45
CA LEU A 249 19.52 -9.35 13.63
C LEU A 249 18.19 -9.27 12.92
N LEU A 250 18.18 -9.70 11.66
CA LEU A 250 16.98 -9.90 10.87
C LEU A 250 16.46 -11.32 11.12
N VAL A 251 15.25 -11.44 11.67
CA VAL A 251 14.57 -12.74 11.84
C VAL A 251 13.88 -13.09 10.55
N ARG A 252 14.14 -14.30 10.02
CA ARG A 252 13.54 -14.82 8.78
C ARG A 252 12.80 -16.14 9.05
N TYR A 253 11.73 -16.35 8.29
CA TYR A 253 11.02 -17.64 8.25
C TYR A 253 10.75 -18.00 6.79
N GLN A 254 11.18 -19.20 6.38
CA GLN A 254 11.13 -19.66 5.00
C GLN A 254 11.75 -18.66 3.99
N GLY A 255 12.89 -18.07 4.37
CA GLY A 255 13.57 -17.05 3.60
C GLY A 255 12.95 -15.65 3.64
N HIS A 256 11.76 -15.48 4.22
CA HIS A 256 11.07 -14.18 4.28
C HIS A 256 11.41 -13.41 5.56
N PRO A 257 11.78 -12.12 5.46
CA PRO A 257 12.02 -11.29 6.62
C PRO A 257 10.74 -11.06 7.42
N LEU A 258 10.80 -11.21 8.74
CA LEU A 258 9.71 -10.95 9.67
C LEU A 258 9.89 -9.65 10.46
N GLY A 259 11.13 -9.29 10.77
CA GLY A 259 11.44 -8.13 11.59
C GLY A 259 12.81 -8.21 12.22
N PHE A 260 13.11 -7.21 13.06
CA PHE A 260 14.41 -7.12 13.74
C PHE A 260 14.31 -7.42 15.22
N VAL A 261 15.39 -7.96 15.75
CA VAL A 261 15.69 -8.03 17.18
C VAL A 261 17.05 -7.37 17.46
N LYS A 262 17.25 -6.86 18.67
CA LYS A 262 18.59 -6.55 19.17
C LYS A 262 19.04 -7.71 20.05
N ASN A 263 19.96 -8.52 19.52
CA ASN A 263 20.54 -9.66 20.23
C ASN A 263 21.61 -9.19 21.24
N LEU A 264 21.46 -9.56 22.48
CA LEU A 264 22.40 -9.27 23.56
C LEU A 264 23.21 -10.53 23.99
N GLY A 265 22.97 -11.67 23.33
CA GLY A 265 23.53 -12.97 23.59
C GLY A 265 22.61 -13.83 24.46
N ASN A 266 22.34 -13.45 25.69
CA ASN A 266 21.45 -14.18 26.60
C ASN A 266 19.96 -13.79 26.50
N ARG A 267 19.64 -12.74 25.78
CA ARG A 267 18.28 -12.26 25.50
C ARG A 267 18.23 -11.44 24.23
N CYS A 268 17.05 -11.33 23.65
CA CYS A 268 16.78 -10.44 22.52
C CYS A 268 15.74 -9.39 22.90
N ASN A 269 15.96 -8.14 22.48
CA ASN A 269 14.93 -7.10 22.54
C ASN A 269 14.24 -7.06 21.17
N SER A 270 12.95 -7.40 21.13
CA SER A 270 12.15 -7.33 19.90
C SER A 270 11.94 -5.89 19.46
N LEU A 271 12.17 -5.62 18.16
CA LEU A 271 11.81 -4.36 17.49
C LEU A 271 10.48 -4.48 16.74
N HIS A 272 9.80 -5.64 16.80
CA HIS A 272 8.48 -5.82 16.21
C HIS A 272 7.47 -4.86 16.87
N PRO A 273 6.70 -4.05 16.10
CA PRO A 273 5.77 -3.08 16.69
C PRO A 273 4.67 -3.74 17.50
N GLN A 274 4.36 -3.16 18.67
CA GLN A 274 3.29 -3.65 19.53
C GLN A 274 1.91 -3.63 18.82
N SER A 275 1.70 -2.68 17.93
CA SER A 275 0.46 -2.55 17.15
C SER A 275 0.27 -3.68 16.14
N ARG A 276 1.36 -4.34 15.71
CA ARG A 276 1.35 -5.41 14.71
C ARG A 276 1.44 -6.81 15.31
N ARG A 277 1.52 -6.92 16.64
CA ARG A 277 1.65 -8.23 17.29
C ARG A 277 0.44 -9.12 17.04
N ILE A 278 0.64 -10.40 16.89
CA ILE A 278 -0.42 -11.41 16.94
C ILE A 278 -1.03 -11.36 18.33
N ARG A 279 -2.36 -11.32 18.44
CA ARG A 279 -3.08 -11.23 19.72
C ARG A 279 -3.74 -12.54 20.13
N MET A 280 -3.92 -13.46 19.17
CA MET A 280 -4.47 -14.79 19.43
C MET A 280 -3.43 -15.66 20.12
N GLU A 281 -3.90 -16.60 20.95
CA GLU A 281 -3.03 -17.63 21.54
C GLU A 281 -2.36 -18.45 20.43
N ILE A 282 -1.07 -18.67 20.56
CA ILE A 282 -0.29 -19.50 19.67
C ILE A 282 -0.54 -20.96 20.08
N ARG A 283 -1.19 -21.72 19.21
CA ARG A 283 -1.44 -23.16 19.39
C ARG A 283 -0.46 -23.99 18.55
#